data_76cbe885ad2b72c5252ad433a5cec632
#
_entry.id   76cbe885ad2b72c5252ad433a5cec632
#
_cell.length_a   1.000
_cell.length_b   1.000
_cell.length_c   1.000
_cell.angle_alpha   90.00
_cell.angle_beta   90.00
_cell.angle_gamma   90.00
#
_symmetry.space_group_name_H-M   'P 1'
#
loop_
_entity.id
_entity.type
_entity.pdbx_description
1 polymer ?
#
loop_
_entity_poly.entity_id
_entity_poly.type
_entity_poly.pdbx_seq_one_letter_code
_entity_poly.pdbx_strand_id
1 'polypeptide(L)'
;MITFKKFILVGLASVFLSGSIQAADTPTLKYGGRLQADYTDFHNDTYQYSDGSELRRGRLFVRGDLSENWDYKIQYDFAPDKTELKDGYIRYNGFENSRITFGNFKVFSSLEELTSSNNITFTERALPNALLTSRRVGVGFQNWSDRYSVAVAAYTHEANNKARGEGASGRFAYRPKLGDDTLLHLGVALAYETDDDDTVRLRARPESHQDGHRIVNTGNIADIDRINKFGFEAAIVRGRFSAQAEHVTQRIQRKVDPDLSFVGSYAYVSYFLTDDSRPYSNTGAAFGTLTPSSDKGAWELAARFSTLDLDDTDILGGEVDTFTVGVNYYMTRDLRFTANY
;
A
#
# COMPACT_ATOMS: atom_id res chain seq x y z
N MET A 1 24.03 9.72 -6.71
CA MET A 1 23.88 8.75 -5.58
C MET A 1 23.93 9.52 -4.28
N ILE A 2 22.80 9.75 -3.66
CA ILE A 2 22.69 10.47 -2.39
C ILE A 2 22.71 9.43 -1.28
N THR A 3 23.79 9.37 -0.53
CA THR A 3 23.93 8.44 0.60
C THR A 3 23.40 9.11 1.86
N PHE A 4 22.27 8.67 2.37
CA PHE A 4 21.69 9.15 3.62
C PHE A 4 22.38 8.49 4.82
N LYS A 5 22.97 9.28 5.69
CA LYS A 5 23.49 8.82 6.98
C LYS A 5 22.49 9.18 8.07
N LYS A 6 21.86 8.13 8.63
CA LYS A 6 21.08 8.06 9.88
C LYS A 6 19.71 8.74 9.88
N PHE A 7 18.67 7.90 9.93
CA PHE A 7 17.31 8.24 10.31
C PHE A 7 16.93 7.47 11.57
N ILE A 8 16.36 8.09 12.58
CA ILE A 8 15.69 7.41 13.70
C ILE A 8 14.23 7.82 13.63
N LEU A 9 13.37 6.92 13.19
CA LEU A 9 11.94 7.10 13.20
C LEU A 9 11.37 6.30 14.39
N VAL A 10 10.87 6.99 15.40
CA VAL A 10 10.12 6.34 16.49
C VAL A 10 8.64 6.48 16.18
N GLY A 11 8.05 5.41 15.62
CA GLY A 11 6.61 5.34 15.37
C GLY A 11 5.84 5.08 16.65
N LEU A 12 4.87 5.92 16.97
CA LEU A 12 3.96 5.76 18.09
C LEU A 12 2.69 4.98 17.69
N ALA A 13 2.17 4.25 18.65
CA ALA A 13 1.04 3.34 18.66
C ALA A 13 -0.08 3.53 17.64
N SER A 14 -0.45 2.48 16.94
CA SER A 14 -1.74 2.40 16.24
C SER A 14 -2.78 1.79 17.18
N VAL A 15 -3.82 2.54 17.52
CA VAL A 15 -4.96 2.08 18.31
C VAL A 15 -6.15 1.84 17.40
N PHE A 16 -6.74 0.65 17.49
CA PHE A 16 -7.96 0.30 16.78
C PHE A 16 -9.13 0.35 17.78
N LEU A 17 -10.14 1.13 17.44
CA LEU A 17 -11.43 1.10 18.12
C LEU A 17 -12.44 0.45 17.17
N SER A 18 -13.11 -0.58 17.63
CA SER A 18 -14.20 -1.22 16.88
C SER A 18 -15.38 -1.51 17.80
N GLY A 19 -16.55 -1.25 17.27
CA GLY A 19 -17.81 -1.60 17.89
C GLY A 19 -18.78 -2.15 16.85
N SER A 20 -19.80 -2.88 17.29
CA SER A 20 -20.88 -3.34 16.42
C SER A 20 -22.22 -3.02 17.09
N ILE A 21 -23.14 -2.51 16.28
CA ILE A 21 -24.56 -2.46 16.62
C ILE A 21 -25.19 -3.56 15.76
N GLN A 22 -25.65 -4.63 16.40
CA GLN A 22 -26.26 -5.74 15.69
C GLN A 22 -27.76 -5.66 15.93
N ALA A 23 -28.51 -5.31 14.89
CA ALA A 23 -29.92 -5.64 14.81
C ALA A 23 -30.02 -7.09 14.24
N ALA A 24 -31.05 -7.82 14.63
CA ALA A 24 -31.22 -9.23 14.23
C ALA A 24 -31.41 -9.44 12.71
N ASP A 25 -31.71 -8.35 11.96
CA ASP A 25 -31.94 -8.36 10.52
C ASP A 25 -30.98 -7.39 9.79
N THR A 26 -30.68 -7.67 8.53
CA THR A 26 -29.94 -6.75 7.63
C THR A 26 -30.73 -5.44 7.42
N PRO A 27 -30.05 -4.27 7.30
CA PRO A 27 -28.62 -4.08 7.19
C PRO A 27 -27.89 -4.09 8.53
N THR A 28 -26.65 -4.62 8.55
CA THR A 28 -25.76 -4.56 9.71
C THR A 28 -24.87 -3.34 9.67
N LEU A 29 -24.43 -2.88 10.85
CA LEU A 29 -23.50 -1.75 10.95
C LEU A 29 -22.40 -2.07 11.94
N LYS A 30 -21.14 -1.99 11.47
CA LYS A 30 -19.92 -2.06 12.27
C LYS A 30 -19.13 -0.79 12.05
N TYR A 31 -18.65 -0.18 13.10
CA TYR A 31 -17.79 0.99 13.01
C TYR A 31 -16.42 0.70 13.63
N GLY A 32 -15.45 1.48 13.25
CA GLY A 32 -14.11 1.38 13.79
C GLY A 32 -13.23 2.48 13.25
N GLY A 33 -12.00 2.49 13.71
CA GLY A 33 -11.07 3.53 13.34
C GLY A 33 -9.63 3.12 13.54
N ARG A 34 -8.73 4.06 13.24
CA ARG A 34 -7.29 3.93 13.43
C ARG A 34 -6.70 5.29 13.73
N LEU A 35 -5.82 5.32 14.72
CA LEU A 35 -4.89 6.42 14.96
C LEU A 35 -3.46 5.92 14.71
N GLN A 36 -2.67 6.74 14.05
CA GLN A 36 -1.22 6.56 13.93
C GLN A 36 -0.56 7.91 14.14
N ALA A 37 0.27 7.99 15.17
CA ALA A 37 1.14 9.13 15.42
C ALA A 37 2.57 8.71 15.18
N ASP A 38 3.34 9.54 14.49
CA ASP A 38 4.72 9.31 14.15
C ASP A 38 5.59 10.44 14.71
N TYR A 39 6.81 10.11 15.08
CA TYR A 39 7.89 11.06 15.37
C TYR A 39 9.07 10.73 14.48
N THR A 40 9.67 11.73 13.86
CA THR A 40 10.83 11.57 13.01
C THR A 40 11.92 12.54 13.44
N ASP A 41 13.14 12.04 13.53
CA ASP A 41 14.35 12.80 13.76
C ASP A 41 15.29 12.55 12.57
N PHE A 42 15.66 13.61 11.85
CA PHE A 42 16.48 13.54 10.66
C PHE A 42 17.91 13.99 10.94
N HIS A 43 18.86 13.12 10.66
CA HIS A 43 20.28 13.47 10.72
C HIS A 43 20.87 13.37 9.32
N ASN A 44 21.13 14.50 8.69
CA ASN A 44 21.71 14.50 7.35
C ASN A 44 22.57 15.75 7.10
N ASP A 45 23.54 15.62 6.19
CA ASP A 45 24.54 16.65 5.90
C ASP A 45 24.20 17.48 4.65
N THR A 46 23.19 17.11 3.88
CA THR A 46 22.92 17.68 2.55
C THR A 46 21.66 18.53 2.49
N TYR A 47 20.62 18.17 3.21
CA TYR A 47 19.32 18.86 3.25
C TYR A 47 18.80 18.93 4.68
N GLN A 48 18.32 20.10 5.09
CA GLN A 48 17.71 20.26 6.42
C GLN A 48 16.25 19.84 6.37
N TYR A 49 15.97 18.61 6.77
CA TYR A 49 14.61 18.14 7.01
C TYR A 49 14.09 18.66 8.35
N SER A 50 12.78 18.76 8.46
CA SER A 50 12.11 19.17 9.70
C SER A 50 11.81 17.95 10.57
N ASP A 51 12.44 17.89 11.73
CA ASP A 51 12.12 16.93 12.77
C ASP A 51 10.75 17.22 13.37
N GLY A 52 10.13 16.22 13.98
CA GLY A 52 8.91 16.44 14.73
C GLY A 52 7.94 15.27 14.77
N SER A 53 6.78 15.57 15.32
CA SER A 53 5.68 14.61 15.45
C SER A 53 4.51 15.00 14.56
N GLU A 54 3.82 14.02 14.04
CA GLU A 54 2.60 14.20 13.26
C GLU A 54 1.51 13.18 13.63
N LEU A 55 0.27 13.56 13.46
CA LEU A 55 -0.82 12.59 13.36
C LEU A 55 -0.84 12.06 11.93
N ARG A 56 -0.14 10.97 11.71
CA ARG A 56 0.05 10.41 10.35
C ARG A 56 -1.23 9.87 9.72
N ARG A 57 -2.12 9.26 10.51
CA ARG A 57 -3.43 8.75 10.06
C ARG A 57 -4.45 8.85 11.17
N GLY A 58 -5.60 9.43 10.86
CA GLY A 58 -6.77 9.49 11.72
C GLY A 58 -7.99 9.01 10.96
N ARG A 59 -8.22 7.69 10.90
CA ARG A 59 -9.26 7.08 10.07
C ARG A 59 -10.44 6.62 10.88
N LEU A 60 -11.63 6.89 10.34
CA LEU A 60 -12.88 6.30 10.81
C LEU A 60 -13.55 5.57 9.66
N PHE A 61 -14.20 4.46 9.97
CA PHE A 61 -14.98 3.73 8.98
C PHE A 61 -16.29 3.23 9.55
N VAL A 62 -17.24 3.06 8.63
CA VAL A 62 -18.46 2.30 8.81
C VAL A 62 -18.50 1.24 7.73
N ARG A 63 -18.86 0.01 8.09
CA ARG A 63 -19.03 -1.12 7.17
C ARG A 63 -20.15 -2.03 7.68
N GLY A 64 -20.67 -2.85 6.81
CA GLY A 64 -21.70 -3.83 7.19
C GLY A 64 -22.25 -4.53 5.99
N ASP A 65 -23.28 -5.31 6.22
CA ASP A 65 -24.02 -6.07 5.22
C ASP A 65 -25.31 -5.33 4.90
N LEU A 66 -25.60 -5.07 3.63
CA LEU A 66 -26.87 -4.52 3.15
C LEU A 66 -27.91 -5.63 2.97
N SER A 67 -27.45 -6.84 2.63
CA SER A 67 -28.22 -8.07 2.50
C SER A 67 -27.27 -9.27 2.58
N GLU A 68 -27.78 -10.48 2.43
CA GLU A 68 -27.01 -11.72 2.47
C GLU A 68 -25.78 -11.70 1.54
N ASN A 69 -25.90 -11.10 0.35
CA ASN A 69 -24.86 -11.10 -0.68
C ASN A 69 -24.21 -9.73 -0.91
N TRP A 70 -24.61 -8.68 -0.21
CA TRP A 70 -24.11 -7.35 -0.41
C TRP A 70 -23.54 -6.76 0.87
N ASP A 71 -22.29 -6.31 0.81
CA ASP A 71 -21.65 -5.53 1.87
C ASP A 71 -21.26 -4.12 1.39
N TYR A 72 -20.97 -3.26 2.34
CA TYR A 72 -20.50 -1.91 2.07
C TYR A 72 -19.40 -1.49 3.03
N LYS A 73 -18.62 -0.49 2.61
CA LYS A 73 -17.66 0.21 3.46
C LYS A 73 -17.53 1.67 3.06
N ILE A 74 -17.52 2.55 4.08
CA ILE A 74 -17.17 3.95 3.94
C ILE A 74 -16.06 4.24 4.94
N GLN A 75 -14.95 4.83 4.49
CA GLN A 75 -13.82 5.19 5.33
C GLN A 75 -13.27 6.56 4.95
N TYR A 76 -13.12 7.42 5.95
CA TYR A 76 -12.46 8.72 5.81
C TYR A 76 -11.16 8.75 6.61
N ASP A 77 -10.20 9.54 6.12
CA ASP A 77 -8.98 9.93 6.81
C ASP A 77 -9.05 11.42 7.13
N PHE A 78 -8.90 11.76 8.40
CA PHE A 78 -9.02 13.14 8.91
C PHE A 78 -7.64 13.74 9.24
N ALA A 79 -6.56 13.06 8.95
CA ALA A 79 -5.20 13.49 9.22
C ALA A 79 -4.37 13.60 7.92
N PRO A 80 -3.36 14.49 7.90
CA PRO A 80 -3.11 15.55 8.86
C PRO A 80 -3.88 16.87 8.57
N ASP A 81 -4.11 17.25 7.28
CA ASP A 81 -4.64 18.58 6.95
C ASP A 81 -5.91 18.56 6.11
N LYS A 82 -6.35 17.41 5.65
CA LYS A 82 -7.49 17.28 4.74
C LYS A 82 -8.33 16.05 5.06
N THR A 83 -9.63 16.23 5.08
CA THR A 83 -10.56 15.11 5.09
C THR A 83 -10.58 14.45 3.71
N GLU A 84 -10.21 13.18 3.65
CA GLU A 84 -10.16 12.41 2.40
C GLU A 84 -11.00 11.13 2.49
N LEU A 85 -11.85 10.91 1.49
CA LEU A 85 -12.50 9.62 1.29
C LEU A 85 -11.44 8.58 0.90
N LYS A 86 -11.26 7.53 1.72
CA LYS A 86 -10.37 6.41 1.41
C LYS A 86 -11.14 5.28 0.74
N ASP A 87 -12.07 4.67 1.40
CA ASP A 87 -12.91 3.62 0.82
C ASP A 87 -14.36 4.11 0.80
N GLY A 88 -15.05 3.93 -0.31
CA GLY A 88 -16.48 4.25 -0.46
C GLY A 88 -17.06 3.31 -1.50
N TYR A 89 -17.44 2.10 -1.09
CA TYR A 89 -17.87 1.07 -2.03
C TYR A 89 -18.99 0.19 -1.48
N ILE A 90 -19.68 -0.48 -2.42
CA ILE A 90 -20.54 -1.63 -2.18
C ILE A 90 -19.94 -2.84 -2.88
N ARG A 91 -20.14 -4.05 -2.33
CA ARG A 91 -19.65 -5.30 -2.92
C ARG A 91 -20.73 -6.33 -2.98
N TYR A 92 -20.74 -7.07 -4.10
CA TYR A 92 -21.52 -8.27 -4.29
C TYR A 92 -20.67 -9.51 -4.09
N ASN A 93 -21.04 -10.39 -3.16
CA ASN A 93 -20.34 -11.60 -2.75
C ASN A 93 -21.16 -12.88 -3.01
N GLY A 94 -22.22 -12.80 -3.81
CA GLY A 94 -23.11 -13.93 -4.06
C GLY A 94 -22.54 -15.01 -4.99
N PHE A 95 -21.31 -14.86 -5.49
CA PHE A 95 -20.59 -15.89 -6.24
C PHE A 95 -19.60 -16.63 -5.34
N GLU A 96 -19.44 -17.93 -5.57
CA GLU A 96 -18.44 -18.72 -4.88
C GLU A 96 -17.03 -18.21 -5.21
N ASN A 97 -16.23 -17.93 -4.18
CA ASN A 97 -14.84 -17.46 -4.28
C ASN A 97 -14.65 -16.27 -5.23
N SER A 98 -15.67 -15.45 -5.38
CA SER A 98 -15.62 -14.27 -6.25
C SER A 98 -16.40 -13.12 -5.67
N ARG A 99 -16.02 -11.89 -6.07
CA ARG A 99 -16.77 -10.68 -5.70
C ARG A 99 -16.66 -9.59 -6.75
N ILE A 100 -17.67 -8.75 -6.80
CA ILE A 100 -17.69 -7.53 -7.60
C ILE A 100 -17.73 -6.34 -6.65
N THR A 101 -16.89 -5.35 -6.86
CA THR A 101 -16.81 -4.11 -6.06
C THR A 101 -17.17 -2.92 -6.93
N PHE A 102 -18.03 -2.03 -6.45
CA PHE A 102 -18.45 -0.80 -7.11
C PHE A 102 -18.17 0.39 -6.19
N GLY A 103 -17.53 1.44 -6.69
CA GLY A 103 -17.25 2.68 -5.95
C GLY A 103 -15.76 2.99 -5.85
N ASN A 104 -15.35 3.70 -4.80
CA ASN A 104 -13.96 4.09 -4.56
C ASN A 104 -13.24 3.02 -3.73
N PHE A 105 -12.30 2.32 -4.35
CA PHE A 105 -11.53 1.25 -3.72
C PHE A 105 -10.10 1.23 -4.26
N LYS A 106 -9.19 0.49 -3.60
CA LYS A 106 -7.85 0.24 -4.14
C LYS A 106 -7.94 -0.65 -5.37
N VAL A 107 -7.46 -0.14 -6.50
CA VAL A 107 -7.33 -0.95 -7.73
C VAL A 107 -6.18 -1.93 -7.60
N PHE A 108 -6.15 -2.94 -8.44
CA PHE A 108 -5.27 -4.10 -8.29
C PHE A 108 -3.89 -3.84 -8.90
N SER A 109 -3.01 -3.18 -8.16
CA SER A 109 -1.74 -2.66 -8.67
C SER A 109 -0.48 -3.33 -8.10
N SER A 110 -0.47 -3.80 -6.84
CA SER A 110 0.70 -4.46 -6.23
C SER A 110 0.37 -5.13 -4.89
N LEU A 111 1.24 -6.01 -4.43
CA LEU A 111 1.13 -6.68 -3.13
C LEU A 111 1.25 -5.67 -1.97
N GLU A 112 2.22 -4.76 -2.00
CA GLU A 112 2.41 -3.79 -0.93
C GLU A 112 1.29 -2.74 -0.91
N GLU A 113 0.85 -2.26 -2.09
CA GLU A 113 -0.28 -1.32 -2.13
C GLU A 113 -1.57 -1.98 -1.63
N LEU A 114 -1.88 -3.21 -2.02
CA LEU A 114 -3.08 -3.92 -1.57
C LEU A 114 -3.01 -4.33 -0.10
N THR A 115 -1.81 -4.61 0.43
CA THR A 115 -1.61 -4.77 1.87
C THR A 115 -2.07 -3.50 2.58
N SER A 116 -2.96 -3.67 3.55
CA SER A 116 -3.41 -2.54 4.36
C SER A 116 -2.21 -1.84 5.00
N SER A 117 -2.24 -0.50 5.04
CA SER A 117 -1.21 0.24 5.79
C SER A 117 -1.19 -0.08 7.31
N ASN A 118 -2.14 -0.85 7.82
CA ASN A 118 -2.11 -1.42 9.16
C ASN A 118 -1.15 -2.61 9.26
N ASN A 119 -0.89 -3.27 8.13
CA ASN A 119 -0.25 -4.58 8.04
C ASN A 119 1.08 -4.55 7.28
N ILE A 120 1.51 -3.37 6.80
CA ILE A 120 2.86 -3.18 6.25
C ILE A 120 3.89 -3.28 7.38
N THR A 121 5.05 -3.85 7.09
CA THR A 121 6.10 -4.10 8.09
C THR A 121 6.78 -2.81 8.55
N PHE A 122 6.98 -1.85 7.65
CA PHE A 122 7.59 -0.56 7.95
C PHE A 122 6.53 0.53 8.16
N THR A 123 6.92 1.69 8.70
CA THR A 123 6.01 2.83 8.92
C THR A 123 5.40 3.35 7.64
N GLU A 124 6.19 3.38 6.55
CA GLU A 124 5.77 3.79 5.22
C GLU A 124 6.09 2.70 4.18
N ARG A 125 5.37 2.76 3.05
CA ARG A 125 5.64 1.91 1.89
C ARG A 125 6.97 2.24 1.25
N ALA A 126 7.53 1.28 0.52
CA ALA A 126 8.74 1.42 -0.25
C ALA A 126 8.61 2.46 -1.37
N LEU A 127 9.72 2.99 -1.82
CA LEU A 127 9.82 4.04 -2.84
C LEU A 127 9.02 3.74 -4.12
N PRO A 128 9.01 2.51 -4.66
CA PRO A 128 8.26 2.18 -5.89
C PRO A 128 6.75 2.42 -5.81
N ASN A 129 6.21 2.58 -4.60
CA ASN A 129 4.79 2.91 -4.42
C ASN A 129 4.42 4.26 -5.06
N ALA A 130 5.41 5.13 -5.33
CA ALA A 130 5.21 6.38 -6.08
C ALA A 130 4.78 6.16 -7.55
N LEU A 131 5.06 4.99 -8.12
CA LEU A 131 4.70 4.61 -9.48
C LEU A 131 3.33 3.90 -9.57
N LEU A 132 2.74 3.55 -8.44
CA LEU A 132 1.54 2.71 -8.37
C LEU A 132 0.25 3.52 -8.35
N THR A 133 -0.82 2.90 -8.83
CA THR A 133 -2.17 3.42 -8.71
C THR A 133 -2.80 2.90 -7.43
N SER A 134 -3.31 3.81 -6.61
CA SER A 134 -3.96 3.48 -5.36
C SER A 134 -5.48 3.36 -5.55
N ARG A 135 -6.24 4.29 -5.04
CA ARG A 135 -7.71 4.26 -5.08
C ARG A 135 -8.27 4.96 -6.30
N ARG A 136 -9.31 4.38 -6.86
CA ARG A 136 -10.08 4.95 -7.99
C ARG A 136 -11.55 4.61 -7.81
N VAL A 137 -12.41 5.42 -8.41
CA VAL A 137 -13.83 5.16 -8.57
C VAL A 137 -14.02 4.24 -9.78
N GLY A 138 -14.63 3.09 -9.59
CA GLY A 138 -14.78 2.13 -10.68
C GLY A 138 -15.50 0.85 -10.29
N VAL A 139 -15.29 -0.17 -11.12
CA VAL A 139 -15.80 -1.53 -10.92
C VAL A 139 -14.63 -2.49 -10.92
N GLY A 140 -14.59 -3.36 -9.93
CA GLY A 140 -13.57 -4.40 -9.81
C GLY A 140 -14.18 -5.77 -9.66
N PHE A 141 -13.59 -6.77 -10.29
CA PHE A 141 -13.90 -8.18 -10.11
C PHE A 141 -12.69 -8.90 -9.52
N GLN A 142 -12.93 -9.78 -8.58
CA GLN A 142 -11.90 -10.66 -7.99
C GLN A 142 -12.43 -12.09 -7.91
N ASN A 143 -11.56 -13.03 -8.25
CA ASN A 143 -11.75 -14.47 -8.03
C ASN A 143 -10.50 -15.04 -7.36
N TRP A 144 -10.68 -15.98 -6.43
CA TRP A 144 -9.55 -16.57 -5.69
C TRP A 144 -9.77 -18.03 -5.39
N SER A 145 -8.68 -18.72 -5.15
CA SER A 145 -8.61 -20.05 -4.59
C SER A 145 -7.45 -20.12 -3.59
N ASP A 146 -7.16 -21.28 -3.08
CA ASP A 146 -5.97 -21.48 -2.25
C ASP A 146 -4.67 -21.26 -3.04
N ARG A 147 -4.68 -21.50 -4.36
CA ARG A 147 -3.48 -21.46 -5.21
C ARG A 147 -3.36 -20.24 -6.08
N TYR A 148 -4.44 -19.56 -6.39
CA TYR A 148 -4.38 -18.38 -7.26
C TYR A 148 -5.37 -17.31 -6.85
N SER A 149 -5.14 -16.10 -7.34
CA SER A 149 -6.09 -15.00 -7.32
C SER A 149 -5.97 -14.22 -8.62
N VAL A 150 -7.11 -13.90 -9.20
CA VAL A 150 -7.22 -13.01 -10.38
C VAL A 150 -8.05 -11.82 -9.98
N ALA A 151 -7.62 -10.63 -10.34
CA ALA A 151 -8.35 -9.41 -10.10
C ALA A 151 -8.25 -8.48 -11.30
N VAL A 152 -9.36 -7.87 -11.70
CA VAL A 152 -9.42 -6.88 -12.77
C VAL A 152 -10.29 -5.72 -12.35
N ALA A 153 -9.96 -4.51 -12.80
CA ALA A 153 -10.77 -3.32 -12.55
C ALA A 153 -10.77 -2.40 -13.78
N ALA A 154 -11.90 -1.74 -13.99
CA ALA A 154 -12.02 -0.57 -14.84
C ALA A 154 -12.44 0.61 -13.95
N TYR A 155 -11.82 1.77 -14.15
CA TYR A 155 -11.97 2.89 -13.24
C TYR A 155 -11.78 4.24 -13.93
N THR A 156 -12.21 5.27 -13.24
CA THR A 156 -12.07 6.66 -13.65
C THR A 156 -11.21 7.42 -12.63
N HIS A 157 -11.54 8.65 -12.35
CA HIS A 157 -10.82 9.55 -11.45
C HIS A 157 -10.70 9.02 -10.00
N GLU A 158 -9.84 9.63 -9.24
CA GLU A 158 -9.81 9.50 -7.78
C GLU A 158 -10.95 10.29 -7.15
N ALA A 159 -11.66 9.71 -6.15
CA ALA A 159 -12.79 10.36 -5.48
C ALA A 159 -12.48 11.74 -4.87
N ASN A 160 -11.20 12.01 -4.58
CA ASN A 160 -10.72 13.29 -4.06
C ASN A 160 -10.23 14.25 -5.18
N ASN A 161 -10.44 13.93 -6.45
CA ASN A 161 -10.03 14.70 -7.63
C ASN A 161 -8.52 15.01 -7.72
N LYS A 162 -7.66 14.14 -7.14
CA LYS A 162 -6.21 14.30 -7.22
C LYS A 162 -5.60 13.72 -8.50
N ALA A 163 -6.26 12.76 -9.10
CA ALA A 163 -5.93 12.19 -10.39
C ALA A 163 -7.20 12.06 -11.20
N ARG A 164 -7.14 12.45 -12.47
CA ARG A 164 -8.24 12.42 -13.43
C ARG A 164 -7.89 11.48 -14.57
N GLY A 165 -8.90 11.05 -15.31
CA GLY A 165 -8.74 10.14 -16.43
C GLY A 165 -9.35 8.78 -16.17
N GLU A 166 -9.16 7.88 -17.12
CA GLU A 166 -9.72 6.54 -17.12
C GLU A 166 -8.61 5.52 -17.08
N GLY A 167 -8.92 4.30 -16.63
CA GLY A 167 -7.95 3.24 -16.60
C GLY A 167 -8.54 1.85 -16.38
N ALA A 168 -7.67 0.89 -16.59
CA ALA A 168 -7.93 -0.50 -16.25
C ALA A 168 -6.69 -1.12 -15.59
N SER A 169 -6.92 -2.05 -14.68
CA SER A 169 -5.84 -2.84 -14.09
C SER A 169 -6.20 -4.31 -14.02
N GLY A 170 -5.17 -5.15 -14.08
CA GLY A 170 -5.27 -6.58 -13.89
C GLY A 170 -4.12 -7.08 -13.03
N ARG A 171 -4.40 -8.02 -12.13
CA ARG A 171 -3.41 -8.67 -11.28
C ARG A 171 -3.68 -10.16 -11.20
N PHE A 172 -2.63 -10.94 -11.34
CA PHE A 172 -2.62 -12.37 -11.12
C PHE A 172 -1.61 -12.71 -10.04
N ALA A 173 -2.02 -13.47 -9.03
CA ALA A 173 -1.13 -13.99 -8.00
C ALA A 173 -1.24 -15.51 -7.92
N TYR A 174 -0.11 -16.19 -7.90
CA TYR A 174 -0.01 -17.65 -7.81
C TYR A 174 0.69 -18.05 -6.51
N ARG A 175 0.15 -19.06 -5.86
CA ARG A 175 0.64 -19.63 -4.60
C ARG A 175 0.88 -21.13 -4.77
N PRO A 176 2.06 -21.54 -5.28
CA PRO A 176 2.40 -22.95 -5.36
C PRO A 176 2.47 -23.56 -3.96
N LYS A 177 2.01 -24.79 -3.82
CA LYS A 177 2.13 -25.54 -2.56
C LYS A 177 3.58 -26.01 -2.37
N LEU A 178 4.27 -25.46 -1.36
CA LEU A 178 5.64 -25.81 -0.96
C LEU A 178 5.69 -26.44 0.44
N GLY A 179 4.94 -27.53 0.65
CA GLY A 179 4.73 -28.08 1.99
C GLY A 179 3.57 -27.39 2.73
N ASP A 180 3.42 -27.70 4.02
CA ASP A 180 2.28 -27.23 4.82
C ASP A 180 2.60 -25.96 5.61
N ASP A 181 3.88 -25.63 5.78
CA ASP A 181 4.39 -24.52 6.61
C ASP A 181 4.92 -23.34 5.78
N THR A 182 4.87 -23.43 4.45
CA THR A 182 5.49 -22.44 3.57
C THR A 182 4.47 -21.82 2.61
N LEU A 183 4.23 -20.54 2.75
CA LEU A 183 3.57 -19.71 1.75
C LEU A 183 4.62 -19.20 0.75
N LEU A 184 4.41 -19.44 -0.54
CA LEU A 184 5.08 -18.71 -1.62
C LEU A 184 4.01 -17.94 -2.40
N HIS A 185 4.23 -16.65 -2.60
CA HIS A 185 3.42 -15.78 -3.44
C HIS A 185 4.27 -15.28 -4.60
N LEU A 186 3.77 -15.46 -5.81
CA LEU A 186 4.33 -14.90 -7.04
C LEU A 186 3.21 -14.15 -7.75
N GLY A 187 3.45 -12.92 -8.19
CA GLY A 187 2.41 -12.13 -8.82
C GLY A 187 2.92 -11.23 -9.94
N VAL A 188 1.97 -10.87 -10.80
CA VAL A 188 2.14 -9.86 -11.84
C VAL A 188 0.95 -8.93 -11.83
N ALA A 189 1.22 -7.65 -12.08
CA ALA A 189 0.19 -6.63 -12.20
C ALA A 189 0.45 -5.76 -13.44
N LEU A 190 -0.64 -5.35 -14.09
CA LEU A 190 -0.66 -4.47 -15.24
C LEU A 190 -1.67 -3.36 -15.00
N ALA A 191 -1.38 -2.15 -15.46
CA ALA A 191 -2.37 -1.08 -15.53
C ALA A 191 -2.16 -0.25 -16.80
N TYR A 192 -3.27 0.24 -17.32
CA TYR A 192 -3.37 1.22 -18.40
C TYR A 192 -4.15 2.40 -17.87
N GLU A 193 -3.65 3.63 -18.07
CA GLU A 193 -4.31 4.86 -17.63
C GLU A 193 -4.15 5.97 -18.67
N THR A 194 -5.16 6.82 -18.77
CA THR A 194 -5.11 8.12 -19.41
C THR A 194 -5.16 9.22 -18.37
N ASP A 195 -4.79 10.43 -18.71
CA ASP A 195 -4.93 11.59 -17.84
C ASP A 195 -5.66 12.72 -18.57
N ASP A 196 -6.75 13.22 -17.99
CA ASP A 196 -7.60 14.26 -18.62
C ASP A 196 -6.93 15.63 -18.65
N ASP A 197 -5.96 15.88 -17.78
CA ASP A 197 -5.21 17.14 -17.73
C ASP A 197 -3.93 17.07 -18.59
N ASP A 198 -3.72 15.95 -19.31
CA ASP A 198 -2.53 15.66 -20.14
C ASP A 198 -1.21 15.87 -19.39
N THR A 199 -1.23 15.77 -18.05
CA THR A 199 -0.03 15.97 -17.22
C THR A 199 0.06 14.95 -16.08
N VAL A 200 1.28 14.52 -15.80
CA VAL A 200 1.56 13.68 -14.63
C VAL A 200 2.79 14.18 -13.88
N ARG A 201 2.84 13.96 -12.59
CA ARG A 201 3.99 14.28 -11.75
C ARG A 201 4.30 13.14 -10.81
N LEU A 202 5.50 12.59 -10.92
CA LEU A 202 6.02 11.52 -10.06
C LEU A 202 6.97 12.11 -9.02
N ARG A 203 6.82 11.70 -7.76
CA ARG A 203 7.64 12.22 -6.67
C ARG A 203 7.58 11.31 -5.45
N ALA A 204 8.68 11.19 -4.72
CA ALA A 204 8.74 10.42 -3.50
C ALA A 204 9.36 11.20 -2.33
N ARG A 205 8.94 10.84 -1.11
CA ARG A 205 9.57 11.21 0.16
C ARG A 205 10.58 10.13 0.55
N PRO A 206 11.48 10.40 1.52
CA PRO A 206 12.47 9.40 1.99
C PRO A 206 11.85 8.34 2.93
N GLU A 207 10.75 7.70 2.49
CA GLU A 207 10.02 6.70 3.28
C GLU A 207 9.61 7.16 4.69
N SER A 208 9.56 8.49 4.88
CA SER A 208 9.02 9.20 6.03
C SER A 208 8.02 10.24 5.56
N HIS A 209 6.99 10.53 6.37
CA HIS A 209 5.94 11.48 5.97
C HIS A 209 6.09 12.84 6.65
N GLN A 210 6.82 12.93 7.77
CA GLN A 210 6.93 14.11 8.62
C GLN A 210 7.32 15.38 7.84
N ASP A 211 8.37 15.30 7.01
CA ASP A 211 8.78 16.43 6.18
C ASP A 211 8.06 16.40 4.81
N GLY A 212 7.68 17.59 4.31
CA GLY A 212 7.04 17.77 3.01
C GLY A 212 7.96 17.61 1.81
N HIS A 213 9.29 17.60 2.02
CA HIS A 213 10.29 17.56 0.96
C HIS A 213 10.20 16.26 0.13
N ARG A 214 10.42 16.41 -1.17
CA ARG A 214 10.47 15.32 -2.13
C ARG A 214 11.89 15.11 -2.60
N ILE A 215 12.48 13.96 -2.23
CA ILE A 215 13.86 13.64 -2.56
C ILE A 215 14.08 13.38 -4.05
N VAL A 216 13.03 12.90 -4.73
CA VAL A 216 12.96 12.76 -6.20
C VAL A 216 11.63 13.34 -6.69
N ASN A 217 11.66 13.98 -7.88
CA ASN A 217 10.51 14.71 -8.39
C ASN A 217 10.72 15.08 -9.87
N THR A 218 9.92 14.51 -10.75
CA THR A 218 9.97 14.75 -12.21
C THR A 218 9.59 16.18 -12.63
N GLY A 219 8.97 16.97 -11.73
CA GLY A 219 8.18 18.11 -12.19
C GLY A 219 6.90 17.64 -12.91
N ASN A 220 6.22 18.54 -13.59
CA ASN A 220 5.07 18.21 -14.41
C ASN A 220 5.56 17.71 -15.78
N ILE A 221 5.24 16.49 -16.12
CA ILE A 221 5.43 15.89 -17.45
C ILE A 221 4.15 16.18 -18.23
N ALA A 222 4.25 16.87 -19.37
CA ALA A 222 3.13 17.24 -20.20
C ALA A 222 2.95 16.30 -21.40
N ASP A 223 1.92 16.57 -22.20
CA ASP A 223 1.60 15.87 -23.45
C ASP A 223 1.38 14.37 -23.29
N ILE A 224 0.78 13.95 -22.20
CA ILE A 224 0.51 12.55 -21.92
C ILE A 224 -0.54 12.00 -22.89
N ASP A 225 -0.20 10.93 -23.60
CA ASP A 225 -1.15 10.11 -24.35
C ASP A 225 -1.69 8.98 -23.47
N ARG A 226 -0.78 8.22 -22.86
CA ARG A 226 -1.14 7.11 -21.98
C ARG A 226 -0.02 6.73 -21.02
N ILE A 227 -0.41 6.06 -19.94
CA ILE A 227 0.48 5.54 -18.91
C ILE A 227 0.26 4.03 -18.82
N ASN A 228 1.33 3.25 -18.97
CA ASN A 228 1.32 1.81 -18.79
C ASN A 228 2.18 1.45 -17.58
N LYS A 229 1.65 0.60 -16.70
CA LYS A 229 2.37 0.13 -15.51
C LYS A 229 2.48 -1.38 -15.56
N PHE A 230 3.62 -1.87 -15.17
CA PHE A 230 3.91 -3.28 -15.08
C PHE A 230 4.60 -3.57 -13.74
N GLY A 231 4.14 -4.56 -13.00
CA GLY A 231 4.69 -4.97 -11.72
C GLY A 231 4.93 -6.46 -11.62
N PHE A 232 6.04 -6.83 -10.98
CA PHE A 232 6.30 -8.17 -10.48
C PHE A 232 6.33 -8.16 -8.97
N GLU A 233 5.81 -9.21 -8.35
CA GLU A 233 5.76 -9.38 -6.91
C GLU A 233 6.12 -10.79 -6.50
N ALA A 234 6.90 -10.91 -5.45
CA ALA A 234 7.26 -12.16 -4.82
C ALA A 234 7.26 -12.03 -3.30
N ALA A 235 6.75 -13.03 -2.60
CA ALA A 235 6.89 -13.11 -1.16
C ALA A 235 6.94 -14.57 -0.69
N ILE A 236 7.67 -14.80 0.38
CA ILE A 236 7.72 -16.09 1.07
C ILE A 236 7.48 -15.89 2.56
N VAL A 237 6.72 -16.78 3.17
CA VAL A 237 6.58 -16.87 4.63
C VAL A 237 6.82 -18.32 5.02
N ARG A 238 7.75 -18.54 5.95
CA ARG A 238 8.01 -19.86 6.53
C ARG A 238 8.24 -19.72 8.04
N GLY A 239 7.26 -20.16 8.81
CA GLY A 239 7.28 -19.96 10.25
C GLY A 239 7.50 -18.48 10.62
N ARG A 240 8.55 -18.20 11.38
CA ARG A 240 8.91 -16.85 11.85
C ARG A 240 9.56 -15.96 10.78
N PHE A 241 10.03 -16.53 9.67
CA PHE A 241 10.72 -15.80 8.60
C PHE A 241 9.75 -15.38 7.51
N SER A 242 9.89 -14.16 7.02
CA SER A 242 9.27 -13.71 5.78
C SER A 242 10.22 -12.86 4.93
N ALA A 243 10.01 -12.91 3.60
CA ALA A 243 10.66 -12.01 2.66
C ALA A 243 9.63 -11.55 1.62
N GLN A 244 9.82 -10.36 1.09
CA GLN A 244 8.97 -9.76 0.05
C GLN A 244 9.81 -8.88 -0.86
N ALA A 245 9.51 -8.92 -2.16
CA ALA A 245 10.12 -8.04 -3.16
C ALA A 245 9.10 -7.68 -4.23
N GLU A 246 9.19 -6.46 -4.74
CA GLU A 246 8.45 -6.01 -5.92
C GLU A 246 9.34 -5.17 -6.82
N HIS A 247 9.06 -5.25 -8.13
CA HIS A 247 9.63 -4.39 -9.15
C HIS A 247 8.49 -3.76 -9.95
N VAL A 248 8.58 -2.47 -10.18
CA VAL A 248 7.56 -1.69 -10.90
C VAL A 248 8.22 -0.89 -12.00
N THR A 249 7.66 -0.95 -13.21
CA THR A 249 7.99 -0.08 -14.33
C THR A 249 6.75 0.73 -14.70
N GLN A 250 6.90 2.05 -14.85
CA GLN A 250 5.87 2.93 -15.39
C GLN A 250 6.39 3.56 -16.69
N ARG A 251 5.70 3.30 -17.79
CA ARG A 251 5.95 3.91 -19.09
C ARG A 251 4.92 4.97 -19.38
N ILE A 252 5.38 6.15 -19.78
CA ILE A 252 4.55 7.29 -20.15
C ILE A 252 4.76 7.52 -21.62
N GLN A 253 3.71 7.31 -22.43
CA GLN A 253 3.72 7.68 -23.83
C GLN A 253 3.27 9.12 -23.97
N ARG A 254 4.05 9.90 -24.74
CA ARG A 254 3.77 11.32 -24.98
C ARG A 254 3.35 11.54 -26.43
N LYS A 255 2.49 12.55 -26.65
CA LYS A 255 1.95 12.83 -27.99
C LYS A 255 3.00 13.41 -28.94
N VAL A 256 3.96 14.16 -28.43
CA VAL A 256 4.96 14.90 -29.21
C VAL A 256 6.38 14.53 -28.80
N ASP A 257 6.68 14.56 -27.51
CA ASP A 257 8.00 14.31 -26.95
C ASP A 257 8.30 12.79 -26.86
N PRO A 258 9.58 12.37 -26.73
CA PRO A 258 9.94 10.97 -26.56
C PRO A 258 9.25 10.32 -25.35
N ASP A 259 8.90 9.04 -25.48
CA ASP A 259 8.34 8.24 -24.38
C ASP A 259 9.31 8.15 -23.21
N LEU A 260 8.76 8.00 -22.01
CA LEU A 260 9.50 7.90 -20.75
C LEU A 260 9.27 6.56 -20.07
N SER A 261 10.27 6.08 -19.33
CA SER A 261 10.20 4.84 -18.55
C SER A 261 10.88 5.02 -17.21
N PHE A 262 10.11 4.98 -16.12
CA PHE A 262 10.59 5.06 -14.75
C PHE A 262 10.49 3.71 -14.07
N VAL A 263 11.43 3.43 -13.18
CA VAL A 263 11.52 2.13 -12.51
C VAL A 263 11.74 2.28 -11.02
N GLY A 264 11.24 1.30 -10.27
CA GLY A 264 11.52 1.20 -8.85
C GLY A 264 11.43 -0.25 -8.38
N SER A 265 12.21 -0.57 -7.37
CA SER A 265 12.26 -1.92 -6.80
C SER A 265 12.44 -1.84 -5.29
N TYR A 266 11.97 -2.84 -4.59
CA TYR A 266 12.35 -3.06 -3.21
C TYR A 266 12.45 -4.55 -2.92
N ALA A 267 13.22 -4.86 -1.90
CA ALA A 267 13.22 -6.15 -1.24
C ALA A 267 13.39 -5.98 0.26
N TYR A 268 12.70 -6.78 1.04
CA TYR A 268 12.91 -6.84 2.47
C TYR A 268 12.80 -8.25 3.02
N VAL A 269 13.38 -8.43 4.18
CA VAL A 269 13.26 -9.61 5.01
C VAL A 269 12.74 -9.22 6.38
N SER A 270 11.99 -10.10 7.03
CA SER A 270 11.61 -9.95 8.42
C SER A 270 11.64 -11.27 9.18
N TYR A 271 11.83 -11.16 10.48
CA TYR A 271 11.91 -12.31 11.37
C TYR A 271 11.25 -12.01 12.72
N PHE A 272 10.30 -12.86 13.12
CA PHE A 272 9.69 -12.79 14.43
C PHE A 272 10.61 -13.43 15.47
N LEU A 273 10.95 -12.67 16.52
CA LEU A 273 11.70 -13.17 17.68
C LEU A 273 10.81 -14.06 18.56
N THR A 274 9.50 -13.89 18.46
CA THR A 274 8.44 -14.66 19.10
C THR A 274 7.92 -15.77 18.18
N ASP A 275 7.03 -16.61 18.66
CA ASP A 275 6.46 -17.71 17.89
C ASP A 275 5.26 -17.29 17.05
N ASP A 276 5.49 -16.27 16.23
CA ASP A 276 4.50 -15.66 15.37
C ASP A 276 4.91 -15.79 13.89
N SER A 277 3.94 -15.65 13.00
CA SER A 277 4.14 -15.71 11.56
C SER A 277 3.30 -14.64 10.88
N ARG A 278 3.78 -14.10 9.77
CA ARG A 278 3.11 -13.05 9.03
C ARG A 278 1.84 -13.56 8.37
N PRO A 279 0.64 -13.04 8.73
CA PRO A 279 -0.62 -13.53 8.19
C PRO A 279 -0.81 -13.16 6.72
N TYR A 280 -1.43 -14.04 5.94
CA TYR A 280 -1.75 -13.81 4.55
C TYR A 280 -3.23 -14.13 4.25
N SER A 281 -3.85 -13.37 3.35
CA SER A 281 -5.24 -13.55 2.91
C SER A 281 -5.31 -13.95 1.44
N ASN A 282 -5.84 -15.12 1.15
CA ASN A 282 -6.06 -15.60 -0.22
C ASN A 282 -7.04 -14.70 -0.98
N THR A 283 -8.10 -14.23 -0.33
CA THR A 283 -9.12 -13.34 -0.91
C THR A 283 -8.52 -12.04 -1.44
N GLY A 284 -7.63 -11.41 -0.67
CA GLY A 284 -6.97 -10.16 -1.09
C GLY A 284 -5.68 -10.38 -1.84
N ALA A 285 -5.16 -11.61 -1.83
CA ALA A 285 -3.80 -11.94 -2.23
C ALA A 285 -2.79 -10.92 -1.66
N ALA A 286 -2.89 -10.67 -0.34
CA ALA A 286 -2.13 -9.65 0.39
C ALA A 286 -1.99 -10.03 1.87
N PHE A 287 -1.07 -9.37 2.56
CA PHE A 287 -0.83 -9.65 3.98
C PHE A 287 -1.93 -9.10 4.89
N GLY A 288 -2.22 -9.85 5.93
CA GLY A 288 -3.29 -9.62 6.89
C GLY A 288 -2.81 -9.06 8.24
N THR A 289 -3.76 -8.88 9.16
CA THR A 289 -3.48 -8.37 10.50
C THR A 289 -2.93 -9.48 11.40
N LEU A 290 -1.78 -9.23 12.02
CA LEU A 290 -1.20 -10.11 13.02
C LEU A 290 -2.03 -10.06 14.32
N THR A 291 -2.31 -11.22 14.87
CA THR A 291 -2.75 -11.38 16.26
C THR A 291 -1.62 -12.12 16.98
N PRO A 292 -0.94 -11.51 17.96
CA PRO A 292 0.13 -12.16 18.68
C PRO A 292 -0.29 -13.51 19.28
N SER A 293 0.59 -14.49 19.20
CA SER A 293 0.37 -15.83 19.75
C SER A 293 0.43 -15.89 21.29
N SER A 294 0.94 -14.84 21.91
CA SER A 294 1.18 -14.73 23.34
C SER A 294 0.67 -13.39 23.90
N ASP A 295 0.21 -13.41 25.15
CA ASP A 295 -0.18 -12.19 25.91
C ASP A 295 1.00 -11.21 26.13
N LYS A 296 2.25 -11.67 25.90
CA LYS A 296 3.44 -10.81 25.95
C LYS A 296 3.66 -10.03 24.65
N GLY A 297 2.76 -10.21 23.66
CA GLY A 297 2.89 -9.61 22.34
C GLY A 297 3.92 -10.32 21.45
N ALA A 298 4.11 -9.77 20.25
CA ALA A 298 5.03 -10.29 19.24
C ALA A 298 6.10 -9.25 18.88
N TRP A 299 7.34 -9.71 18.67
CA TRP A 299 8.47 -8.88 18.25
C TRP A 299 8.95 -9.29 16.85
N GLU A 300 9.05 -8.33 15.94
CA GLU A 300 9.54 -8.53 14.57
C GLU A 300 10.71 -7.60 14.30
N LEU A 301 11.79 -8.16 13.74
CA LEU A 301 12.90 -7.39 13.14
C LEU A 301 12.77 -7.42 11.63
N ALA A 302 13.11 -6.32 10.97
CA ALA A 302 13.05 -6.23 9.51
C ALA A 302 14.18 -5.38 8.95
N ALA A 303 14.57 -5.68 7.69
CA ALA A 303 15.49 -4.87 6.91
C ALA A 303 15.01 -4.78 5.47
N ARG A 304 14.99 -3.56 4.90
CA ARG A 304 14.53 -3.25 3.54
C ARG A 304 15.59 -2.48 2.78
N PHE A 305 15.79 -2.84 1.51
CA PHE A 305 16.40 -2.00 0.50
C PHE A 305 15.33 -1.59 -0.52
N SER A 306 15.33 -0.33 -0.92
CA SER A 306 14.36 0.23 -1.85
C SER A 306 15.04 1.24 -2.76
N THR A 307 14.69 1.22 -4.05
CA THR A 307 15.24 2.13 -5.08
C THR A 307 14.12 2.69 -5.94
N LEU A 308 14.30 3.92 -6.41
CA LEU A 308 13.42 4.59 -7.37
C LEU A 308 14.25 5.47 -8.28
N ASP A 309 14.13 5.27 -9.58
CA ASP A 309 14.76 6.06 -10.63
C ASP A 309 13.67 6.80 -11.42
N LEU A 310 13.74 8.13 -11.38
CA LEU A 310 12.86 9.05 -12.11
C LEU A 310 13.62 9.89 -13.14
N ASP A 311 14.78 9.41 -13.59
CA ASP A 311 15.57 10.01 -14.68
C ASP A 311 15.32 9.23 -15.98
N ASP A 312 14.87 9.91 -17.01
CA ASP A 312 14.80 9.35 -18.38
C ASP A 312 14.71 10.47 -19.40
N THR A 313 15.47 10.36 -20.48
CA THR A 313 15.49 11.26 -21.65
C THR A 313 15.66 12.73 -21.25
N ASP A 314 14.59 13.52 -21.27
CA ASP A 314 14.55 14.95 -20.95
C ASP A 314 14.07 15.23 -19.52
N ILE A 315 13.70 14.22 -18.77
CA ILE A 315 13.26 14.32 -17.39
C ILE A 315 14.39 13.90 -16.45
N LEU A 316 14.78 14.81 -15.56
CA LEU A 316 15.77 14.60 -14.52
C LEU A 316 15.06 14.68 -13.15
N GLY A 317 14.27 13.67 -12.83
CA GLY A 317 13.50 13.60 -11.58
C GLY A 317 14.30 13.12 -10.37
N GLY A 318 15.49 12.58 -10.64
CA GLY A 318 16.46 12.07 -9.68
C GLY A 318 16.33 10.57 -9.39
N GLU A 319 17.42 10.02 -8.89
CA GLU A 319 17.54 8.63 -8.44
C GLU A 319 17.77 8.58 -6.92
N VAL A 320 17.15 7.61 -6.24
CA VAL A 320 17.28 7.43 -4.79
C VAL A 320 17.25 5.98 -4.38
N ASP A 321 18.18 5.63 -3.48
CA ASP A 321 18.24 4.37 -2.77
C ASP A 321 18.04 4.59 -1.27
N THR A 322 17.27 3.71 -0.64
CA THR A 322 17.09 3.70 0.81
C THR A 322 17.40 2.33 1.39
N PHE A 323 18.02 2.33 2.56
CA PHE A 323 18.17 1.13 3.38
C PHE A 323 17.52 1.41 4.74
N THR A 324 16.59 0.55 5.14
CA THR A 324 15.82 0.73 6.36
C THR A 324 15.92 -0.52 7.22
N VAL A 325 16.25 -0.37 8.49
CA VAL A 325 16.07 -1.43 9.49
C VAL A 325 14.91 -1.07 10.40
N GLY A 326 14.16 -2.06 10.84
CA GLY A 326 12.94 -1.84 11.62
C GLY A 326 12.77 -2.85 12.74
N VAL A 327 12.13 -2.38 13.80
CA VAL A 327 11.66 -3.19 14.93
C VAL A 327 10.18 -2.92 15.11
N ASN A 328 9.37 -3.96 15.14
CA ASN A 328 7.95 -3.90 15.46
C ASN A 328 7.69 -4.64 16.76
N TYR A 329 6.91 -4.00 17.63
CA TYR A 329 6.31 -4.65 18.79
C TYR A 329 4.78 -4.61 18.67
N TYR A 330 4.20 -5.76 18.41
CA TYR A 330 2.76 -5.97 18.39
C TYR A 330 2.31 -6.32 19.79
N MET A 331 1.91 -5.33 20.57
CA MET A 331 1.46 -5.54 21.95
C MET A 331 0.17 -6.35 22.00
N THR A 332 -0.75 -6.02 21.08
CA THR A 332 -2.00 -6.74 20.86
C THR A 332 -2.29 -6.77 19.35
N ARG A 333 -3.41 -7.38 18.94
CA ARG A 333 -3.89 -7.27 17.57
C ARG A 333 -4.09 -5.82 17.11
N ASP A 334 -4.46 -4.94 18.03
CA ASP A 334 -4.95 -3.59 17.75
C ASP A 334 -3.95 -2.48 18.17
N LEU A 335 -2.83 -2.86 18.80
CA LEU A 335 -1.81 -1.92 19.26
C LEU A 335 -0.42 -2.38 18.85
N ARG A 336 0.24 -1.56 18.03
CA ARG A 336 1.60 -1.78 17.52
C ARG A 336 2.49 -0.56 17.73
N PHE A 337 3.73 -0.80 18.14
CA PHE A 337 4.82 0.17 18.12
C PHE A 337 5.82 -0.21 17.04
N THR A 338 6.30 0.76 16.29
CA THR A 338 7.27 0.55 15.21
C THR A 338 8.38 1.58 15.33
N ALA A 339 9.63 1.13 15.24
CA ALA A 339 10.80 2.00 15.10
C ALA A 339 11.54 1.60 13.82
N ASN A 340 11.89 2.58 12.99
CA ASN A 340 12.69 2.41 11.78
C ASN A 340 13.92 3.31 11.84
N TYR A 341 15.01 2.81 11.26
CA TYR A 341 16.24 3.55 11.08
C TYR A 341 16.78 3.38 9.67
#